data_f4e7165e06be127fcfc160cb094511c7
#
_entry.id   f4e7165e06be127fcfc160cb094511c7
#
_cell.length_a   1.000
_cell.length_b   1.000
_cell.length_c   1.000
_cell.angle_alpha   90.00
_cell.angle_beta   90.00
_cell.angle_gamma   90.00
#
_symmetry.space_group_name_H-M   'P 1'
#
loop_
_entity.id
_entity.type
_entity.pdbx_description
1 polymer ?
#
loop_
_entity_poly.entity_id
_entity_poly.type
_entity_poly.pdbx_seq_one_letter_code
_entity_poly.pdbx_strand_id
1 'polypeptide(L)'
;LVVVHIATRTKVAELDLGGQPDSVAVSKDGRYAAVVIENERDESVNGGAIPQLPAGRLAIIDLVGAPAAWTRRDVALTGLAALYGTDPEPEYVSINEDNIAVVTLQENNHLALVDLATGKVSGHFSAGSVTLTDVDLTDERPNLVQFNQTQADRLREPDGVTWVSKTRFATANEGDLNGGSRGFTVFNTDGSVAFDVGMDLEYRLARIGHTNDRRNDAKGNEPENVAFGRF
;
A
#
# COMPACT_ATOMS: atom_id res chain seq x y z
N LEU A 1 11.82 12.74 -8.45
CA LEU A 1 12.83 12.01 -7.66
C LEU A 1 14.10 12.85 -7.55
N VAL A 2 14.57 13.10 -6.34
CA VAL A 2 15.81 13.85 -6.09
C VAL A 2 16.89 12.91 -5.56
N VAL A 3 18.09 12.99 -6.12
CA VAL A 3 19.26 12.21 -5.68
C VAL A 3 20.21 13.12 -4.94
N VAL A 4 20.52 12.78 -3.68
CA VAL A 4 21.37 13.59 -2.79
C VAL A 4 22.62 12.80 -2.40
N HIS A 5 23.78 13.43 -2.53
CA HIS A 5 25.01 12.87 -1.99
C HIS A 5 25.08 13.16 -0.49
N ILE A 6 24.98 12.13 0.33
CA ILE A 6 24.80 12.28 1.79
C ILE A 6 25.97 13.01 2.46
N ALA A 7 27.22 12.65 2.13
CA ALA A 7 28.40 13.23 2.78
C ALA A 7 28.56 14.73 2.50
N THR A 8 28.25 15.18 1.29
CA THR A 8 28.35 16.60 0.90
C THR A 8 27.03 17.37 1.05
N ARG A 9 25.91 16.65 1.27
CA ARG A 9 24.55 17.20 1.34
C ARG A 9 24.15 18.00 0.10
N THR A 10 24.64 17.55 -1.07
CA THR A 10 24.37 18.23 -2.35
C THR A 10 23.44 17.41 -3.22
N LYS A 11 22.52 18.06 -3.92
CA LYS A 11 21.73 17.46 -4.98
C LYS A 11 22.66 17.11 -6.15
N VAL A 12 22.66 15.84 -6.58
CA VAL A 12 23.51 15.36 -7.67
C VAL A 12 22.71 15.06 -8.94
N ALA A 13 21.41 14.79 -8.81
CA ALA A 13 20.49 14.64 -9.93
C ALA A 13 19.05 14.88 -9.49
N GLU A 14 18.20 15.15 -10.47
CA GLU A 14 16.76 15.26 -10.32
C GLU A 14 16.08 14.66 -11.55
N LEU A 15 15.09 13.80 -11.34
CA LEU A 15 14.29 13.20 -12.40
C LEU A 15 12.84 13.62 -12.20
N ASP A 16 12.26 14.22 -13.22
CA ASP A 16 10.83 14.48 -13.27
C ASP A 16 10.07 13.17 -13.45
N LEU A 17 9.14 12.88 -12.54
CA LEU A 17 8.30 11.69 -12.58
C LEU A 17 6.93 11.93 -13.21
N GLY A 18 6.58 13.20 -13.44
CA GLY A 18 5.34 13.60 -14.12
C GLY A 18 4.08 13.18 -13.36
N GLY A 19 4.03 13.41 -12.05
CA GLY A 19 2.91 13.12 -11.17
C GLY A 19 3.29 13.22 -9.70
N GLN A 20 2.39 12.81 -8.82
CA GLN A 20 2.57 12.83 -7.36
C GLN A 20 3.23 11.50 -6.92
N PRO A 21 4.52 11.51 -6.50
CA PRO A 21 5.16 10.31 -5.99
C PRO A 21 4.75 10.11 -4.52
N ASP A 22 4.22 8.96 -4.19
CA ASP A 22 3.88 8.62 -2.82
C ASP A 22 4.98 7.80 -2.15
N SER A 23 5.33 6.66 -2.68
CA SER A 23 6.34 5.77 -2.10
C SER A 23 7.49 5.46 -3.06
N VAL A 24 8.69 5.24 -2.50
CA VAL A 24 9.90 4.86 -3.25
C VAL A 24 10.64 3.73 -2.56
N ALA A 25 11.04 2.71 -3.33
CA ALA A 25 11.92 1.64 -2.89
C ALA A 25 13.12 1.51 -3.82
N VAL A 26 14.27 1.13 -3.25
CA VAL A 26 15.49 0.82 -4.02
C VAL A 26 15.78 -0.67 -3.90
N SER A 27 16.08 -1.33 -5.03
CA SER A 27 16.42 -2.75 -5.04
C SER A 27 17.69 -3.02 -4.24
N LYS A 28 17.77 -4.19 -3.59
CA LYS A 28 18.89 -4.57 -2.73
C LYS A 28 20.23 -4.62 -3.47
N ASP A 29 20.19 -4.94 -4.76
CA ASP A 29 21.36 -4.96 -5.64
C ASP A 29 21.72 -3.58 -6.22
N GLY A 30 20.92 -2.54 -5.91
CA GLY A 30 21.15 -1.17 -6.36
C GLY A 30 20.92 -0.92 -7.86
N ARG A 31 20.24 -1.84 -8.57
CA ARG A 31 19.99 -1.71 -10.00
C ARG A 31 18.76 -0.92 -10.37
N TYR A 32 17.78 -0.90 -9.47
CA TYR A 32 16.48 -0.27 -9.71
C TYR A 32 16.04 0.58 -8.53
N ALA A 33 15.36 1.68 -8.83
CA ALA A 33 14.42 2.29 -7.91
C ALA A 33 13.02 2.17 -8.51
N ALA A 34 12.05 1.84 -7.68
CA ALA A 34 10.64 1.80 -8.04
C ALA A 34 9.92 2.91 -7.27
N VAL A 35 9.10 3.70 -7.98
CA VAL A 35 8.35 4.81 -7.40
C VAL A 35 6.90 4.66 -7.83
N VAL A 36 5.99 4.61 -6.90
CA VAL A 36 4.56 4.71 -7.19
C VAL A 36 4.21 6.16 -7.46
N ILE A 37 3.43 6.38 -8.48
CA ILE A 37 2.92 7.70 -8.88
C ILE A 37 1.41 7.62 -8.78
N GLU A 38 0.92 8.22 -7.75
CA GLU A 38 -0.48 8.37 -7.46
C GLU A 38 -1.08 9.58 -8.18
N ASN A 39 -2.39 9.65 -8.21
CA ASN A 39 -3.15 10.84 -8.46
C ASN A 39 -4.28 10.90 -7.42
N GLU A 40 -3.88 11.28 -6.20
CA GLU A 40 -4.74 11.32 -5.02
C GLU A 40 -6.13 11.89 -5.34
N ARG A 41 -7.14 11.13 -5.01
CA ARG A 41 -8.54 11.49 -5.26
C ARG A 41 -8.95 12.74 -4.49
N ASP A 42 -9.39 13.77 -5.21
CA ASP A 42 -9.92 14.99 -4.63
C ASP A 42 -11.43 14.84 -4.36
N GLU A 43 -11.83 14.70 -3.11
CA GLU A 43 -13.24 14.57 -2.71
C GLU A 43 -14.09 15.79 -3.05
N SER A 44 -13.47 16.95 -3.28
CA SER A 44 -14.17 18.17 -3.68
C SER A 44 -14.52 18.20 -5.17
N VAL A 45 -13.85 17.38 -5.99
CA VAL A 45 -14.10 17.29 -7.43
C VAL A 45 -15.18 16.25 -7.71
N ASN A 46 -16.29 16.69 -8.28
CA ASN A 46 -17.46 15.85 -8.60
C ASN A 46 -17.97 15.00 -7.42
N GLY A 47 -17.79 15.49 -6.18
CA GLY A 47 -18.15 14.75 -4.97
C GLY A 47 -17.30 13.48 -4.75
N GLY A 48 -16.04 13.50 -5.16
CA GLY A 48 -15.11 12.38 -5.03
C GLY A 48 -15.36 11.23 -6.02
N ALA A 49 -16.11 11.47 -7.10
CA ALA A 49 -16.43 10.42 -8.07
C ALA A 49 -15.18 9.96 -8.85
N ILE A 50 -15.02 8.64 -8.95
CA ILE A 50 -13.97 7.97 -9.72
C ILE A 50 -14.48 7.65 -11.15
N PRO A 51 -13.65 7.81 -12.20
CA PRO A 51 -12.21 8.09 -12.18
C PRO A 51 -11.86 9.58 -12.10
N GLN A 52 -10.69 9.87 -11.53
CA GLN A 52 -10.04 11.18 -11.56
C GLN A 52 -8.67 11.05 -12.24
N LEU A 53 -8.60 11.31 -13.54
CA LEU A 53 -7.39 11.12 -14.33
C LEU A 53 -6.38 12.27 -14.16
N PRO A 54 -5.07 12.02 -14.33
CA PRO A 54 -4.44 10.83 -14.91
C PRO A 54 -4.36 9.65 -13.96
N ALA A 55 -4.52 8.42 -14.48
CA ALA A 55 -4.41 7.20 -13.70
C ALA A 55 -3.01 7.02 -13.08
N GLY A 56 -2.96 6.50 -11.85
CA GLY A 56 -1.71 6.15 -11.17
C GLY A 56 -0.92 5.06 -11.89
N ARG A 57 0.39 4.98 -11.62
CA ARG A 57 1.33 4.06 -12.28
C ARG A 57 2.55 3.76 -11.43
N LEU A 58 3.34 2.75 -11.83
CA LEU A 58 4.67 2.52 -11.28
C LEU A 58 5.74 3.09 -12.22
N ALA A 59 6.64 3.93 -11.71
CA ALA A 59 7.83 4.37 -12.40
C ALA A 59 9.03 3.53 -11.96
N ILE A 60 9.72 2.89 -12.88
CA ILE A 60 10.97 2.16 -12.66
C ILE A 60 12.12 3.04 -13.12
N ILE A 61 13.09 3.26 -12.25
CA ILE A 61 14.33 3.99 -12.58
C ILE A 61 15.47 2.97 -12.66
N ASP A 62 16.07 2.86 -13.84
CA ASP A 62 17.25 2.02 -14.07
C ASP A 62 18.50 2.76 -13.56
N LEU A 63 19.08 2.30 -12.45
CA LEU A 63 20.20 2.94 -11.75
C LEU A 63 21.55 2.55 -12.39
N VAL A 64 21.71 2.80 -13.67
CA VAL A 64 22.93 2.44 -14.44
C VAL A 64 23.80 3.67 -14.66
N GLY A 65 25.06 3.60 -14.21
CA GLY A 65 26.02 4.70 -14.36
C GLY A 65 25.80 5.84 -13.34
N ALA A 66 26.22 7.06 -13.73
CA ALA A 66 26.02 8.22 -12.88
C ALA A 66 24.54 8.64 -12.80
N PRO A 67 24.06 9.22 -11.69
CA PRO A 67 22.65 9.57 -11.52
C PRO A 67 22.03 10.40 -12.66
N ALA A 68 22.81 11.25 -13.29
CA ALA A 68 22.35 12.05 -14.45
C ALA A 68 22.08 11.21 -15.73
N ALA A 69 22.53 9.95 -15.75
CA ALA A 69 22.31 9.02 -16.87
C ALA A 69 21.18 8.01 -16.59
N TRP A 70 20.57 8.04 -15.43
CA TRP A 70 19.48 7.12 -15.07
C TRP A 70 18.27 7.31 -15.99
N THR A 71 17.62 6.22 -16.34
CA THR A 71 16.47 6.24 -17.24
C THR A 71 15.20 5.77 -16.53
N ARG A 72 14.07 6.33 -16.94
CA ARG A 72 12.74 5.98 -16.41
C ARG A 72 11.98 5.11 -17.41
N ARG A 73 11.29 4.11 -16.90
CA ARG A 73 10.29 3.30 -17.60
C ARG A 73 9.00 3.31 -16.76
N ASP A 74 7.86 3.53 -17.40
CA ASP A 74 6.57 3.51 -16.69
C ASP A 74 5.85 2.18 -16.94
N VAL A 75 5.20 1.67 -15.89
CA VAL A 75 4.36 0.47 -15.94
C VAL A 75 2.93 0.90 -15.65
N ALA A 76 2.04 0.68 -16.62
CA ALA A 76 0.61 0.95 -16.43
C ALA A 76 0.00 -0.09 -15.48
N LEU A 77 -0.82 0.38 -14.56
CA LEU A 77 -1.54 -0.44 -13.59
C LEU A 77 -3.06 -0.48 -13.88
N THR A 78 -3.49 0.25 -14.91
CA THR A 78 -4.89 0.27 -15.34
C THR A 78 -5.36 -1.09 -15.83
N GLY A 79 -6.61 -1.43 -15.51
CA GLY A 79 -7.25 -2.69 -15.93
C GLY A 79 -6.88 -3.91 -15.09
N LEU A 80 -6.03 -3.76 -14.07
CA LEU A 80 -5.66 -4.87 -13.18
C LEU A 80 -6.77 -5.17 -12.16
N ALA A 81 -7.30 -4.15 -11.54
CA ALA A 81 -8.33 -4.28 -10.51
C ALA A 81 -9.74 -4.35 -11.10
N ALA A 82 -10.63 -5.09 -10.42
CA ALA A 82 -12.06 -5.10 -10.72
C ALA A 82 -12.78 -3.85 -10.20
N LEU A 83 -12.32 -3.31 -9.06
CA LEU A 83 -12.82 -2.07 -8.50
C LEU A 83 -12.00 -0.91 -9.10
N TYR A 84 -12.69 0.05 -9.69
CA TYR A 84 -12.10 1.29 -10.23
C TYR A 84 -10.87 1.06 -11.14
N GLY A 85 -10.85 -0.01 -11.92
CA GLY A 85 -9.67 -0.46 -12.67
C GLY A 85 -9.13 0.53 -13.72
N THR A 86 -9.88 1.57 -14.08
CA THR A 86 -9.42 2.66 -14.96
C THR A 86 -8.62 3.72 -14.23
N ASP A 87 -8.68 3.73 -12.90
CA ASP A 87 -8.07 4.70 -12.00
C ASP A 87 -7.39 3.97 -10.84
N PRO A 88 -6.23 3.36 -11.06
CA PRO A 88 -5.45 2.76 -9.99
C PRO A 88 -4.83 3.84 -9.12
N GLU A 89 -4.97 3.66 -7.79
CA GLU A 89 -4.37 4.49 -6.75
C GLU A 89 -3.23 3.70 -6.07
N PRO A 90 -2.00 3.77 -6.62
CA PRO A 90 -0.86 3.05 -6.07
C PRO A 90 -0.22 3.85 -4.94
N GLU A 91 -0.27 3.30 -3.72
CA GLU A 91 0.23 3.93 -2.48
C GLU A 91 1.65 3.50 -2.14
N TYR A 92 1.90 2.21 -2.06
CA TYR A 92 3.16 1.73 -1.53
C TYR A 92 3.85 0.73 -2.44
N VAL A 93 5.20 0.68 -2.36
CA VAL A 93 6.02 -0.27 -3.11
C VAL A 93 7.12 -0.87 -2.23
N SER A 94 7.31 -2.18 -2.34
CA SER A 94 8.44 -2.90 -1.74
C SER A 94 9.07 -3.84 -2.75
N ILE A 95 10.40 -4.03 -2.70
CA ILE A 95 11.16 -4.83 -3.67
C ILE A 95 11.84 -6.00 -2.95
N ASN A 96 11.67 -7.22 -3.49
CA ASN A 96 12.33 -8.40 -2.95
C ASN A 96 13.74 -8.62 -3.53
N GLU A 97 14.42 -9.69 -3.09
CA GLU A 97 15.78 -10.03 -3.53
C GLU A 97 15.90 -10.42 -5.01
N ASP A 98 14.80 -10.79 -5.64
CA ASP A 98 14.74 -11.18 -7.06
C ASP A 98 14.30 -10.00 -7.97
N ASN A 99 14.28 -8.77 -7.43
CA ASN A 99 13.83 -7.54 -8.10
C ASN A 99 12.38 -7.58 -8.56
N ILE A 100 11.54 -8.28 -7.82
CA ILE A 100 10.09 -8.20 -7.98
C ILE A 100 9.57 -7.14 -7.01
N ALA A 101 8.92 -6.13 -7.54
CA ALA A 101 8.19 -5.16 -6.75
C ALA A 101 6.78 -5.67 -6.45
N VAL A 102 6.32 -5.48 -5.23
CA VAL A 102 4.90 -5.52 -4.88
C VAL A 102 4.41 -4.10 -4.71
N VAL A 103 3.26 -3.80 -5.31
CA VAL A 103 2.60 -2.49 -5.30
C VAL A 103 1.20 -2.67 -4.73
N THR A 104 0.84 -1.86 -3.76
CA THR A 104 -0.53 -1.75 -3.26
C THR A 104 -1.31 -0.77 -4.13
N LEU A 105 -2.56 -1.10 -4.44
CA LEU A 105 -3.54 -0.24 -5.06
C LEU A 105 -4.69 -0.12 -4.05
N GLN A 106 -4.58 0.85 -3.16
CA GLN A 106 -5.37 0.89 -1.92
C GLN A 106 -6.88 0.98 -2.19
N GLU A 107 -7.34 2.04 -2.82
CA GLU A 107 -8.77 2.24 -3.12
C GLU A 107 -9.34 1.18 -4.07
N ASN A 108 -8.47 0.56 -4.89
CA ASN A 108 -8.86 -0.55 -5.75
C ASN A 108 -8.93 -1.89 -5.00
N ASN A 109 -8.53 -1.94 -3.73
CA ASN A 109 -8.40 -3.15 -2.93
C ASN A 109 -7.63 -4.25 -3.67
N HIS A 110 -6.46 -3.90 -4.22
CA HIS A 110 -5.72 -4.74 -5.15
C HIS A 110 -4.21 -4.71 -4.91
N LEU A 111 -3.52 -5.73 -5.40
CA LEU A 111 -2.07 -5.88 -5.30
C LEU A 111 -1.51 -6.27 -6.66
N ALA A 112 -0.38 -5.66 -7.05
CA ALA A 112 0.32 -5.98 -8.29
C ALA A 112 1.76 -6.39 -8.01
N LEU A 113 2.24 -7.41 -8.71
CA LEU A 113 3.63 -7.85 -8.72
C LEU A 113 4.26 -7.45 -10.05
N VAL A 114 5.38 -6.73 -10.01
CA VAL A 114 6.06 -6.22 -11.19
C VAL A 114 7.51 -6.70 -11.22
N ASP A 115 7.91 -7.37 -12.29
CA ASP A 115 9.31 -7.69 -12.57
C ASP A 115 10.03 -6.42 -13.05
N LEU A 116 10.92 -5.87 -12.23
CA LEU A 116 11.61 -4.63 -12.51
C LEU A 116 12.58 -4.73 -13.68
N ALA A 117 13.14 -5.92 -13.94
CA ALA A 117 14.05 -6.11 -15.07
C ALA A 117 13.33 -5.97 -16.41
N THR A 118 12.15 -6.54 -16.52
CA THR A 118 11.34 -6.52 -17.75
C THR A 118 10.33 -5.37 -17.81
N GLY A 119 9.98 -4.75 -16.66
CA GLY A 119 8.93 -3.76 -16.56
C GLY A 119 7.52 -4.35 -16.81
N LYS A 120 7.31 -5.62 -16.52
CA LYS A 120 6.04 -6.30 -16.75
C LYS A 120 5.37 -6.68 -15.44
N VAL A 121 4.05 -6.54 -15.40
CA VAL A 121 3.22 -7.13 -14.35
C VAL A 121 3.33 -8.65 -14.48
N SER A 122 3.87 -9.30 -13.46
CA SER A 122 4.07 -10.75 -13.38
C SER A 122 2.93 -11.48 -12.67
N GLY A 123 2.13 -10.77 -11.90
CA GLY A 123 0.94 -11.25 -11.21
C GLY A 123 0.17 -10.09 -10.59
N HIS A 124 -1.13 -10.29 -10.38
CA HIS A 124 -1.95 -9.34 -9.66
C HIS A 124 -3.19 -10.03 -9.09
N PHE A 125 -3.74 -9.53 -8.00
CA PHE A 125 -4.93 -10.12 -7.37
C PHE A 125 -5.60 -9.12 -6.42
N SER A 126 -6.88 -9.33 -6.16
CA SER A 126 -7.61 -8.57 -5.13
C SER A 126 -7.05 -8.88 -3.74
N ALA A 127 -6.95 -7.88 -2.89
CA ALA A 127 -6.63 -8.07 -1.48
C ALA A 127 -7.78 -8.81 -0.73
N GLY A 128 -8.94 -8.92 -1.37
CA GLY A 128 -10.09 -9.63 -0.83
C GLY A 128 -10.74 -8.90 0.34
N SER A 129 -11.58 -9.62 1.06
CA SER A 129 -12.29 -9.11 2.25
C SER A 129 -12.09 -10.03 3.45
N VAL A 130 -12.49 -9.55 4.61
CA VAL A 130 -12.49 -10.31 5.86
C VAL A 130 -13.77 -10.03 6.65
N THR A 131 -14.28 -11.03 7.34
CA THR A 131 -15.33 -10.85 8.34
C THR A 131 -14.67 -10.77 9.71
N LEU A 132 -14.85 -9.65 10.39
CA LEU A 132 -14.33 -9.40 11.73
C LEU A 132 -15.47 -9.56 12.74
N THR A 133 -15.25 -10.36 13.77
CA THR A 133 -16.17 -10.53 14.91
C THR A 133 -15.60 -9.87 16.14
N ASP A 134 -16.47 -9.54 17.08
CA ASP A 134 -16.09 -8.84 18.31
C ASP A 134 -15.32 -7.53 17.99
N VAL A 135 -15.91 -6.73 17.13
CA VAL A 135 -15.45 -5.40 16.75
C VAL A 135 -16.23 -4.36 17.51
N ASP A 136 -15.63 -3.24 17.81
CA ASP A 136 -16.33 -2.04 18.21
C ASP A 136 -16.62 -1.17 16.97
N LEU A 137 -17.90 -0.93 16.71
CA LEU A 137 -18.37 -0.15 15.55
C LEU A 137 -19.17 1.09 16.00
N THR A 138 -18.88 1.61 17.17
CA THR A 138 -19.64 2.72 17.77
C THR A 138 -18.71 3.82 18.29
N ASP A 139 -19.25 5.03 18.46
CA ASP A 139 -18.60 6.21 19.07
C ASP A 139 -19.45 6.69 20.24
N GLU A 140 -19.32 6.07 21.42
CA GLU A 140 -20.09 6.45 22.58
C GLU A 140 -19.46 7.61 23.37
N ARG A 141 -20.31 8.28 24.12
CA ARG A 141 -19.91 9.39 24.99
C ARG A 141 -20.36 9.13 26.45
N PRO A 142 -19.45 9.01 27.43
CA PRO A 142 -17.99 9.05 27.29
C PRO A 142 -17.46 7.81 26.60
N ASN A 143 -16.27 7.92 25.97
CA ASN A 143 -15.63 6.85 25.20
C ASN A 143 -15.70 5.50 25.91
N LEU A 144 -16.29 4.50 25.27
CA LEU A 144 -16.49 3.16 25.80
C LEU A 144 -16.25 2.12 24.71
N VAL A 145 -15.07 1.54 24.71
CA VAL A 145 -14.72 0.48 23.75
C VAL A 145 -15.47 -0.80 24.06
N GLN A 146 -16.30 -1.27 23.13
CA GLN A 146 -17.16 -2.44 23.28
C GLN A 146 -17.01 -3.42 22.12
N PHE A 147 -16.14 -4.40 22.24
CA PHE A 147 -15.92 -5.44 21.23
C PHE A 147 -17.06 -6.47 21.25
N ASN A 148 -18.20 -6.16 20.64
CA ASN A 148 -19.40 -7.01 20.67
C ASN A 148 -20.19 -7.07 19.33
N GLN A 149 -19.65 -6.47 18.27
CA GLN A 149 -20.31 -6.37 16.98
C GLN A 149 -19.57 -7.19 15.90
N THR A 150 -20.17 -7.31 14.72
CA THR A 150 -19.59 -8.02 13.58
C THR A 150 -19.57 -7.10 12.37
N GLN A 151 -18.42 -7.03 11.70
CA GLN A 151 -18.21 -6.32 10.46
C GLN A 151 -17.96 -7.35 9.35
N ALA A 152 -18.99 -7.62 8.54
CA ALA A 152 -18.92 -8.61 7.48
C ALA A 152 -18.31 -8.05 6.20
N ASP A 153 -17.58 -8.91 5.47
CA ASP A 153 -17.08 -8.67 4.10
C ASP A 153 -16.30 -7.34 3.94
N ARG A 154 -15.57 -6.95 4.99
CA ARG A 154 -14.79 -5.73 4.98
C ARG A 154 -13.60 -5.87 4.03
N LEU A 155 -13.50 -4.99 3.04
CA LEU A 155 -12.34 -4.92 2.15
C LEU A 155 -11.07 -4.61 2.96
N ARG A 156 -9.92 -5.12 2.51
CA ARG A 156 -8.66 -4.86 3.21
C ARG A 156 -8.11 -3.48 2.92
N GLU A 157 -8.22 -3.02 1.68
CA GLU A 157 -7.66 -1.75 1.18
C GLU A 157 -6.24 -1.51 1.73
N PRO A 158 -5.26 -2.30 1.25
CA PRO A 158 -3.91 -2.27 1.80
C PRO A 158 -3.16 -1.01 1.37
N ASP A 159 -2.55 -0.33 2.34
CA ASP A 159 -1.61 0.75 2.14
C ASP A 159 -0.16 0.24 2.18
N GLY A 160 0.55 0.36 3.30
CA GLY A 160 1.95 -0.06 3.42
C GLY A 160 2.17 -1.54 3.16
N VAL A 161 3.27 -1.88 2.47
CA VAL A 161 3.63 -3.26 2.15
C VAL A 161 5.12 -3.53 2.35
N THR A 162 5.45 -4.72 2.83
CA THR A 162 6.85 -5.17 2.97
C THR A 162 7.02 -6.64 2.64
N TRP A 163 8.12 -7.01 1.97
CA TRP A 163 8.47 -8.41 1.76
C TRP A 163 8.94 -9.08 3.06
N VAL A 164 8.36 -10.23 3.38
CA VAL A 164 8.73 -11.10 4.51
C VAL A 164 9.70 -12.19 4.07
N SER A 165 9.58 -12.62 2.82
CA SER A 165 10.46 -13.58 2.15
C SER A 165 10.40 -13.36 0.63
N LYS A 166 11.07 -14.20 -0.16
CA LYS A 166 10.96 -14.14 -1.63
C LYS A 166 9.55 -14.39 -2.18
N THR A 167 8.71 -15.10 -1.40
CA THR A 167 7.38 -15.57 -1.84
C THR A 167 6.24 -15.09 -0.96
N ARG A 168 6.53 -14.24 0.04
CA ARG A 168 5.53 -13.69 0.97
C ARG A 168 5.79 -12.25 1.28
N PHE A 169 4.73 -11.48 1.40
CA PHE A 169 4.78 -10.10 1.84
C PHE A 169 3.61 -9.79 2.79
N ALA A 170 3.79 -8.79 3.63
CA ALA A 170 2.78 -8.32 4.56
C ALA A 170 2.26 -6.96 4.11
N THR A 171 0.95 -6.72 4.31
CA THR A 171 0.29 -5.43 4.08
C THR A 171 -0.28 -4.90 5.37
N ALA A 172 -0.18 -3.60 5.60
CA ALA A 172 -1.02 -2.87 6.54
C ALA A 172 -2.35 -2.55 5.84
N ASN A 173 -3.48 -2.83 6.49
CA ASN A 173 -4.80 -2.70 5.90
C ASN A 173 -5.52 -1.50 6.51
N GLU A 174 -5.12 -0.32 6.11
CA GLU A 174 -5.64 0.94 6.60
C GLU A 174 -7.10 1.14 6.20
N GLY A 175 -7.33 1.13 4.91
CA GLY A 175 -8.61 1.43 4.29
C GLY A 175 -8.91 2.92 4.20
N ASP A 176 -9.09 3.39 2.99
CA ASP A 176 -9.47 4.78 2.75
C ASP A 176 -10.91 4.89 2.24
N LEU A 177 -11.23 4.27 1.11
CA LEU A 177 -12.49 4.51 0.40
C LEU A 177 -13.67 3.71 0.94
N ASN A 178 -13.56 2.39 1.04
CA ASN A 178 -14.68 1.51 1.41
C ASN A 178 -14.32 0.48 2.49
N GLY A 179 -13.08 0.45 2.90
CA GLY A 179 -12.54 -0.69 3.60
C GLY A 179 -11.79 -0.40 4.88
N GLY A 180 -10.73 -1.13 5.02
CA GLY A 180 -9.89 -1.17 6.19
C GLY A 180 -10.26 -2.35 7.09
N SER A 181 -9.46 -3.41 7.02
CA SER A 181 -9.68 -4.57 7.88
C SER A 181 -9.01 -4.44 9.25
N ARG A 182 -8.60 -3.23 9.62
CA ARG A 182 -8.13 -2.84 10.97
C ARG A 182 -6.84 -3.52 11.42
N GLY A 183 -6.16 -4.23 10.55
CA GLY A 183 -5.01 -5.04 10.91
C GLY A 183 -4.00 -5.18 9.78
N PHE A 184 -3.30 -6.30 9.75
CA PHE A 184 -2.38 -6.63 8.69
C PHE A 184 -2.60 -8.05 8.17
N THR A 185 -2.23 -8.26 6.91
CA THR A 185 -2.35 -9.56 6.25
C THR A 185 -1.01 -9.97 5.65
N VAL A 186 -0.67 -11.25 5.71
CA VAL A 186 0.48 -11.82 4.98
C VAL A 186 -0.06 -12.61 3.80
N PHE A 187 0.36 -12.24 2.61
CA PHE A 187 0.02 -12.91 1.36
C PHE A 187 1.17 -13.75 0.83
N ASN A 188 0.84 -14.85 0.15
CA ASN A 188 1.74 -15.50 -0.79
C ASN A 188 1.70 -14.78 -2.15
N THR A 189 2.73 -14.97 -2.98
CA THR A 189 2.80 -14.35 -4.33
C THR A 189 1.73 -14.85 -5.30
N ASP A 190 1.02 -15.91 -4.98
CA ASP A 190 -0.14 -16.41 -5.75
C ASP A 190 -1.47 -15.76 -5.33
N GLY A 191 -1.45 -14.83 -4.37
CA GLY A 191 -2.62 -14.14 -3.86
C GLY A 191 -3.33 -14.84 -2.70
N SER A 192 -2.92 -16.04 -2.33
CA SER A 192 -3.50 -16.72 -1.17
C SER A 192 -3.06 -16.06 0.14
N VAL A 193 -3.97 -15.98 1.11
CA VAL A 193 -3.69 -15.45 2.44
C VAL A 193 -2.93 -16.51 3.25
N ALA A 194 -1.71 -16.18 3.67
CA ALA A 194 -0.92 -17.03 4.56
C ALA A 194 -1.20 -16.79 6.04
N PHE A 195 -1.55 -15.55 6.39
CA PHE A 195 -1.92 -15.15 7.75
C PHE A 195 -2.72 -13.85 7.72
N ASP A 196 -3.70 -13.72 8.61
CA ASP A 196 -4.44 -12.49 8.86
C ASP A 196 -4.50 -12.28 10.37
N VAL A 197 -4.22 -11.06 10.82
CA VAL A 197 -4.17 -10.76 12.27
C VAL A 197 -5.56 -10.66 12.90
N GLY A 198 -6.60 -10.48 12.09
CA GLY A 198 -7.95 -10.24 12.57
C GLY A 198 -8.01 -9.07 13.54
N MET A 199 -8.70 -9.26 14.66
CA MET A 199 -8.86 -8.24 15.71
C MET A 199 -7.74 -8.21 16.75
N ASP A 200 -6.71 -9.09 16.68
CA ASP A 200 -5.68 -9.19 17.72
C ASP A 200 -4.87 -7.88 17.88
N LEU A 201 -4.65 -7.17 16.76
CA LEU A 201 -3.98 -5.86 16.80
C LEU A 201 -4.81 -4.83 17.58
N GLU A 202 -6.10 -4.67 17.27
CA GLU A 202 -6.99 -3.74 17.97
C GLU A 202 -7.10 -4.06 19.46
N TYR A 203 -7.25 -5.34 19.82
CA TYR A 203 -7.29 -5.75 21.22
C TYR A 203 -6.01 -5.40 21.98
N ARG A 204 -4.85 -5.54 21.34
CA ARG A 204 -3.56 -5.17 21.94
C ARG A 204 -3.45 -3.67 22.14
N LEU A 205 -3.84 -2.88 21.15
CA LEU A 205 -3.83 -1.42 21.23
C LEU A 205 -4.83 -0.90 22.26
N ALA A 206 -6.03 -1.47 22.33
CA ALA A 206 -7.00 -1.13 23.35
C ALA A 206 -6.49 -1.39 24.78
N ARG A 207 -5.82 -2.54 25.01
CA ARG A 207 -5.22 -2.89 26.31
C ARG A 207 -4.19 -1.89 26.82
N ILE A 208 -3.50 -1.22 25.92
CA ILE A 208 -2.48 -0.21 26.27
C ILE A 208 -3.00 1.24 26.14
N GLY A 209 -4.31 1.41 25.88
CA GLY A 209 -4.95 2.72 25.79
C GLY A 209 -4.67 3.49 24.50
N HIS A 210 -4.33 2.81 23.41
CA HIS A 210 -4.05 3.40 22.10
C HIS A 210 -5.18 3.21 21.07
N THR A 211 -6.40 3.00 21.56
CA THR A 211 -7.60 2.97 20.71
C THR A 211 -8.29 4.33 20.77
N ASN A 212 -8.65 4.85 19.61
CA ASN A 212 -9.45 6.06 19.50
C ASN A 212 -10.90 5.68 19.22
N ASP A 213 -11.72 5.65 20.26
CA ASP A 213 -13.13 5.28 20.20
C ASP A 213 -13.92 6.06 19.14
N ARG A 214 -13.57 7.33 18.90
CA ARG A 214 -14.20 8.18 17.87
C ARG A 214 -13.95 7.74 16.43
N ARG A 215 -13.05 6.78 16.21
CA ARG A 215 -12.75 6.23 14.91
C ARG A 215 -13.30 4.82 14.74
N ASN A 216 -13.79 4.21 15.81
CA ASN A 216 -14.23 2.82 15.81
C ASN A 216 -15.46 2.59 14.91
N ASP A 217 -16.38 3.54 14.85
CA ASP A 217 -17.56 3.47 13.96
C ASP A 217 -17.17 3.50 12.48
N ALA A 218 -16.05 4.14 12.13
CA ALA A 218 -15.58 4.31 10.76
C ALA A 218 -14.51 3.30 10.36
N LYS A 219 -13.30 3.42 10.93
CA LYS A 219 -12.08 2.74 10.44
C LYS A 219 -11.30 1.96 11.52
N GLY A 220 -11.49 2.26 12.82
CA GLY A 220 -10.72 1.64 13.91
C GLY A 220 -9.28 2.13 13.99
N ASN A 221 -8.30 1.25 14.00
CA ASN A 221 -6.89 1.60 14.23
C ASN A 221 -6.13 2.12 13.01
N GLU A 222 -6.62 1.96 11.82
CA GLU A 222 -6.04 2.49 10.57
C GLU A 222 -4.51 2.25 10.48
N PRO A 223 -4.03 1.00 10.36
CA PRO A 223 -2.60 0.75 10.26
C PRO A 223 -2.07 1.13 8.87
N GLU A 224 -1.29 2.22 8.79
CA GLU A 224 -0.77 2.75 7.52
C GLU A 224 0.44 1.97 7.00
N ASN A 225 1.36 1.59 7.88
CA ASN A 225 2.61 0.99 7.41
C ASN A 225 3.00 -0.29 8.16
N VAL A 226 3.82 -1.12 7.51
CA VAL A 226 4.32 -2.38 8.04
C VAL A 226 5.80 -2.56 7.68
N ALA A 227 6.59 -3.04 8.64
CA ALA A 227 7.99 -3.36 8.43
C ALA A 227 8.31 -4.78 8.93
N PHE A 228 9.24 -5.45 8.26
CA PHE A 228 9.71 -6.78 8.64
C PHE A 228 11.20 -6.75 9.00
N GLY A 229 11.56 -7.42 10.09
CA GLY A 229 12.95 -7.62 10.53
C GLY A 229 13.19 -9.03 11.03
N ARG A 230 14.39 -9.56 10.79
CA ARG A 230 14.89 -10.80 11.43
C ARG A 230 15.92 -10.42 12.47
N PHE A 231 15.79 -10.97 13.66
CA PHE A 231 16.65 -10.72 14.81
C PHE A 231 17.40 -11.99 15.20
#